data_ab91cf81cd2e78701804b42cb9ebd22b
#
_entry.id   ab91cf81cd2e78701804b42cb9ebd22b
#
_cell.length_a   1.000
_cell.length_b   1.000
_cell.length_c   1.000
_cell.angle_alpha   90.00
_cell.angle_beta   90.00
_cell.angle_gamma   90.00
#
_symmetry.space_group_name_H-M   'P 1'
#
loop_
_entity.id
_entity.type
_entity.pdbx_description
1 polymer ?
#
loop_
_entity_poly.entity_id
_entity_poly.type
_entity_poly.pdbx_seq_one_letter_code
_entity_poly.pdbx_strand_id
1 'polypeptide(L)' 'IRRILMSIKNVSFIGLGVMGYPMAGHLQKNGYNVTVYNRTTAKAEKWVDEYNGSMAKTPGEASQNSEIVFMCVGRDEDII' A
#
# COMPACT_ATOMS: atom_id res chain seq x y z
N ILE A 1 -15.88 -16.10 -7.87
CA ILE A 1 -15.21 -14.80 -7.79
C ILE A 1 -15.17 -14.29 -6.38
N ARG A 2 -16.29 -14.35 -5.73
CA ARG A 2 -16.35 -13.90 -4.34
C ARG A 2 -15.37 -14.69 -3.48
N ARG A 3 -15.28 -15.97 -3.72
CA ARG A 3 -14.38 -16.82 -2.97
C ARG A 3 -12.92 -16.44 -3.22
N ILE A 4 -12.62 -16.11 -4.46
CA ILE A 4 -11.26 -15.67 -4.79
C ILE A 4 -10.92 -14.40 -4.07
N LEU A 5 -11.84 -13.45 -4.04
CA LEU A 5 -11.61 -12.18 -3.36
C LEU A 5 -11.41 -12.38 -1.87
N MET A 6 -12.13 -13.33 -1.29
CA MET A 6 -12.01 -13.59 0.14
C MET A 6 -10.68 -14.23 0.50
N SER A 7 -10.06 -14.90 -0.45
CA SER A 7 -8.77 -15.53 -0.16
C SER A 7 -7.61 -14.56 -0.31
N ILE A 8 -7.83 -13.40 -0.91
CA ILE A 8 -6.79 -12.39 -1.04
C ILE A 8 -6.74 -11.58 0.24
N LYS A 9 -5.62 -11.66 0.93
CA LYS A 9 -5.49 -10.95 2.21
C LYS A 9 -4.31 -10.01 2.26
N ASN A 10 -3.26 -10.31 1.53
CA ASN A 10 -2.04 -9.52 1.59
C ASN A 10 -1.91 -8.68 0.34
N VAL A 11 -1.87 -7.38 0.54
CA VAL A 11 -1.83 -6.42 -0.56
C VAL A 11 -0.70 -5.45 -0.30
N SER A 12 -0.03 -5.03 -1.36
CA SER A 12 1.05 -4.07 -1.24
C SER A 12 0.77 -2.84 -2.10
N PHE A 13 1.20 -1.70 -1.61
CA PHE A 13 1.17 -0.46 -2.37
C PHE A 13 2.59 0.07 -2.48
N ILE A 14 3.08 0.13 -3.69
CA ILE A 14 4.41 0.68 -3.96
C ILE A 14 4.21 2.12 -4.39
N GLY A 15 4.50 3.03 -3.48
CA GLY A 15 4.22 4.44 -3.72
C GLY A 15 2.85 4.80 -3.22
N LEU A 16 2.75 5.84 -2.41
CA LEU A 16 1.48 6.19 -1.81
C LEU A 16 0.76 7.32 -2.53
N GLY A 17 1.47 8.29 -3.06
CA GLY A 17 0.83 9.35 -3.83
C GLY A 17 -0.49 9.85 -3.28
N VAL A 18 -1.13 10.73 -4.03
CA VAL A 18 -2.40 11.30 -3.62
C VAL A 18 -3.51 10.26 -3.61
N MET A 19 -3.53 9.41 -4.63
CA MET A 19 -4.57 8.41 -4.75
C MET A 19 -4.27 7.15 -3.97
N GLY A 20 -2.99 6.76 -3.93
CA GLY A 20 -2.63 5.51 -3.27
C GLY A 20 -2.81 5.55 -1.77
N TYR A 21 -2.56 6.70 -1.16
CA TYR A 21 -2.66 6.83 0.28
C TYR A 21 -4.06 6.45 0.79
N PRO A 22 -5.14 7.08 0.29
CA PRO A 22 -6.47 6.72 0.77
C PRO A 22 -6.92 5.34 0.30
N MET A 23 -6.51 4.92 -0.90
CA MET A 23 -6.89 3.60 -1.38
C MET A 23 -6.32 2.51 -0.50
N ALA A 24 -5.04 2.63 -0.15
CA ALA A 24 -4.41 1.65 0.72
C ALA A 24 -5.09 1.63 2.08
N GLY A 25 -5.42 2.82 2.60
CA GLY A 25 -6.12 2.90 3.86
C GLY A 25 -7.48 2.25 3.83
N HIS A 26 -8.18 2.45 2.73
CA HIS A 26 -9.50 1.86 2.56
C HIS A 26 -9.44 0.34 2.59
N LEU A 27 -8.45 -0.22 1.91
CA LEU A 27 -8.28 -1.67 1.91
C LEU A 27 -7.91 -2.17 3.30
N GLN A 28 -7.06 -1.46 4.00
CA GLN A 28 -6.69 -1.86 5.34
C GLN A 28 -7.91 -1.89 6.26
N LYS A 29 -8.78 -0.91 6.12
CA LYS A 29 -9.99 -0.86 6.93
C LYS A 29 -10.96 -2.00 6.62
N ASN A 30 -10.87 -2.53 5.41
CA ASN A 30 -11.76 -3.59 4.98
C ASN A 30 -11.22 -4.99 5.26
N GLY A 31 -10.17 -5.09 6.06
CA GLY A 31 -9.70 -6.37 6.52
C GLY A 31 -8.52 -6.95 5.76
N TYR A 32 -7.99 -6.22 4.80
CA TYR A 32 -6.79 -6.68 4.10
C TYR A 32 -5.55 -6.30 4.88
N ASN A 33 -4.52 -7.12 4.73
CA ASN A 33 -3.21 -6.79 5.31
C ASN A 33 -2.44 -5.99 4.29
N VAL A 34 -2.38 -4.70 4.48
CA VAL A 34 -1.76 -3.80 3.51
C VAL A 34 -0.37 -3.42 3.98
N THR A 35 0.60 -3.62 3.11
CA THR A 35 1.98 -3.21 3.34
C THR A 35 2.30 -2.12 2.33
N VAL A 36 2.79 -1.00 2.80
CA VAL A 36 3.08 0.12 1.92
C VAL A 36 4.57 0.38 1.86
N TYR A 37 5.00 0.88 0.73
CA TYR A 37 6.34 1.41 0.56
C TYR A 37 6.23 2.77 -0.09
N ASN A 38 6.96 3.72 0.42
CA ASN A 38 7.02 5.03 -0.20
C ASN A 38 8.45 5.53 -0.12
N ARG A 39 8.88 6.17 -1.19
CA ARG A 39 10.24 6.69 -1.24
C ARG A 39 10.49 7.62 -0.05
N THR A 40 9.50 8.42 0.30
CA THR A 40 9.58 9.26 1.47
C THR A 40 9.07 8.46 2.66
N THR A 41 9.98 8.03 3.50
CA THR A 41 9.65 7.16 4.63
C THR A 41 8.63 7.79 5.56
N ALA A 42 8.73 9.09 5.77
CA ALA A 42 7.82 9.78 6.67
C ALA A 42 6.36 9.62 6.25
N LYS A 43 6.12 9.57 4.95
CA LYS A 43 4.76 9.41 4.44
C LYS A 43 4.24 8.01 4.73
N ALA A 44 5.10 7.01 4.58
CA ALA A 44 4.72 5.64 4.88
C ALA A 44 4.46 5.48 6.38
N GLU A 45 5.28 6.10 7.20
CA GLU A 45 5.10 6.04 8.64
C GLU A 45 3.78 6.68 9.05
N LYS A 46 3.44 7.79 8.42
CA LYS A 46 2.20 8.46 8.71
C LYS A 46 1.01 7.56 8.35
N TRP A 47 1.12 6.88 7.23
CA TRP A 47 0.07 5.97 6.79
C TRP A 47 -0.13 4.83 7.78
N VAL A 48 0.97 4.24 8.23
CA VAL A 48 0.91 3.15 9.21
C VAL A 48 0.24 3.63 10.49
N ASP A 49 0.61 4.82 10.92
CA ASP A 49 0.08 5.38 12.15
C ASP A 49 -1.42 5.64 12.02
N GLU A 50 -1.85 6.07 10.85
CA GLU A 50 -3.24 6.43 10.64
C GLU A 50 -4.13 5.21 10.44
N TYR A 51 -3.66 4.20 9.73
CA TYR A 51 -4.48 3.06 9.35
C TYR A 51 -4.09 1.75 10.02
N ASN A 52 -3.02 1.75 10.80
CA ASN A 52 -2.56 0.54 11.49
C ASN A 52 -2.15 -0.57 10.54
N GLY A 53 -1.60 -0.21 9.41
CA GLY A 53 -1.10 -1.19 8.47
C GLY A 53 0.37 -1.47 8.68
N SER A 54 1.04 -1.89 7.64
CA SER A 54 2.47 -2.20 7.69
C SER A 54 3.20 -1.41 6.63
N MET A 55 4.49 -1.23 6.81
CA MET A 55 5.33 -0.59 5.81
C MET A 55 6.59 -1.40 5.62
N ALA A 56 7.20 -1.25 4.46
CA ALA A 56 8.46 -1.91 4.15
C ALA A 56 9.47 -0.86 3.76
N LYS A 57 10.74 -1.23 3.83
CA LYS A 57 11.81 -0.30 3.52
C LYS A 57 12.22 -0.33 2.06
N THR A 58 11.80 -1.36 1.34
CA THR A 58 12.09 -1.47 -0.08
C THR A 58 10.85 -1.97 -0.80
N PRO A 59 10.73 -1.68 -2.10
CA PRO A 59 9.60 -2.21 -2.86
C PRO A 59 9.56 -3.74 -2.87
N GLY A 60 10.73 -4.36 -2.91
CA GLY A 60 10.81 -5.81 -2.90
C GLY A 60 10.26 -6.40 -1.63
N GLU A 61 10.60 -5.80 -0.49
CA GLU A 61 10.07 -6.26 0.79
C GLU A 61 8.55 -6.07 0.85
N ALA A 62 8.09 -4.95 0.34
CA ALA A 62 6.66 -4.67 0.40
C ALA A 62 5.86 -5.72 -0.35
N SER A 63 6.38 -6.17 -1.48
CA SER A 63 5.64 -7.10 -2.34
C SER A 63 5.89 -8.56 -2.00
N GLN A 64 6.81 -8.84 -1.11
CA GLN A 64 7.30 -10.20 -0.91
C GLN A 64 6.22 -11.22 -0.63
N ASN A 65 5.28 -10.90 0.23
CA ASN A 65 4.23 -11.83 0.60
C ASN A 65 2.86 -11.38 0.13
N SER A 66 2.83 -10.55 -0.89
CA SER A 66 1.57 -9.97 -1.32
C SER A 66 1.00 -10.71 -2.50
N GLU A 67 -0.30 -10.89 -2.49
CA GLU A 67 -0.99 -11.51 -3.59
C GLU A 67 -1.29 -10.51 -4.68
N ILE A 68 -1.45 -9.24 -4.31
CA ILE A 68 -1.67 -8.17 -5.27
C ILE A 68 -0.75 -7.02 -4.92
N VAL A 69 -0.09 -6.48 -5.93
CA VAL A 69 0.79 -5.34 -5.74
C VAL A 69 0.29 -4.19 -6.60
N PHE A 70 -0.03 -3.09 -5.95
CA PHE A 70 -0.42 -1.88 -6.65
C PHE A 70 0.79 -0.95 -6.72
N MET A 71 1.04 -0.40 -7.89
CA MET A 71 2.13 0.54 -8.07
C MET A 71 1.56 1.91 -8.35
N CYS A 72 1.66 2.78 -7.40
CA CYS A 72 1.18 4.14 -7.53
C CYS A 72 2.39 5.05 -7.57
N VAL A 73 2.97 5.15 -8.76
CA VAL A 73 4.14 5.99 -8.91
C VAL A 73 3.76 7.45 -8.71
N GLY A 74 4.70 8.20 -8.20
CA GLY A 74 4.43 9.59 -7.91
C GLY A 74 4.48 10.47 -9.14
N ARG A 75 3.65 10.15 -10.09
CA ARG A 75 3.63 10.88 -11.34
C ARG A 75 3.29 12.34 -11.15
N ASP A 76 2.43 12.60 -10.20
CA ASP A 76 2.03 13.96 -9.95
C ASP A 76 3.21 14.83 -9.58
N GLU A 77 4.14 14.26 -8.87
CA GLU A 77 5.32 14.97 -8.46
C GLU A 77 6.24 15.23 -9.63
N ASP A 78 6.28 14.29 -10.55
CA ASP A 78 7.14 14.42 -11.71
C ASP A 78 6.66 15.48 -12.67
N ILE A 79 5.38 15.70 -12.70
CA ILE A 79 4.82 16.66 -13.61
C ILE A 79 5.17 18.08 -13.23
N ILE A 80 5.37 18.28 -12.00
CA ILE A 80 5.73 19.60 -11.52
C ILE A 80 7.12 19.99 -11.95
#